data_98c6e3d3d6559f412d0ba133e272dc03
#
_entry.id   98c6e3d3d6559f412d0ba133e272dc03
#
_cell.length_a   1.000
_cell.length_b   1.000
_cell.length_c   1.000
_cell.angle_alpha   90.00
_cell.angle_beta   90.00
_cell.angle_gamma   90.00
#
_symmetry.space_group_name_H-M   'P 1'
#
loop_
_entity.id
_entity.type
_entity.pdbx_description
1 polymer ?
#
loop_
_entity_poly.entity_id
_entity_poly.type
_entity_poly.pdbx_seq_one_letter_code
_entity_poly.pdbx_strand_id
1 'polypeptide(L)'
;EYVYVPGRDRTVRQYVEESQITVGEAGPLVASLIIDSSAPGARSLRRELRLVAGSPELQIVNTIDKLPIREKEAVFFAFPMGMQNPETRHDTPWSVVEVESDQLRGGCRNYLTVQRWVDVCGDGGGATLVTVDAPLIQVGDIRTDVPFMWGAAPEWERSLAPSGTIFSYVMNNYWETNYKADQEGLAEFRYALTPYHGTFNALAAARRGMEETRPLLAAPAGAEQTGIASAVTVDAAGVLATSVR
;
A
#
# COMPACT_ATOMS: atom_id res chain seq x y z
N GLU A 1 -10.22 -3.52 -0.13
CA GLU A 1 -11.52 -3.01 0.36
C GLU A 1 -11.37 -1.59 0.88
N TYR A 2 -12.35 -0.70 0.60
CA TYR A 2 -12.40 0.66 1.16
C TYR A 2 -13.03 0.61 2.55
N VAL A 3 -12.39 1.26 3.52
CA VAL A 3 -12.89 1.38 4.90
C VAL A 3 -12.82 2.85 5.33
N TYR A 4 -13.93 3.38 5.80
CA TYR A 4 -14.06 4.72 6.34
C TYR A 4 -14.39 4.66 7.84
N VAL A 5 -13.68 5.45 8.62
CA VAL A 5 -13.90 5.57 10.06
C VAL A 5 -14.33 7.00 10.37
N PRO A 6 -15.64 7.25 10.64
CA PRO A 6 -16.09 8.54 11.13
C PRO A 6 -15.71 8.70 12.60
N GLY A 7 -15.15 9.85 12.94
CA GLY A 7 -14.69 10.10 14.31
C GLY A 7 -13.43 9.32 14.69
N ARG A 8 -13.26 9.05 15.97
CA ARG A 8 -12.10 8.33 16.54
C ARG A 8 -12.44 6.94 17.05
N ASP A 9 -13.70 6.53 16.99
CA ASP A 9 -14.11 5.19 17.42
C ASP A 9 -13.85 4.19 16.29
N ARG A 10 -12.76 3.43 16.42
CA ARG A 10 -12.34 2.42 15.44
C ARG A 10 -13.33 1.25 15.28
N THR A 11 -14.30 1.12 16.17
CA THR A 11 -15.36 0.10 16.06
C THR A 11 -16.48 0.54 15.11
N VAL A 12 -16.60 1.85 14.87
CA VAL A 12 -17.56 2.42 13.93
C VAL A 12 -16.89 2.50 12.57
N ARG A 13 -17.12 1.49 11.74
CA ARG A 13 -16.56 1.38 10.39
C ARG A 13 -17.66 1.40 9.36
N GLN A 14 -17.44 2.13 8.29
CA GLN A 14 -18.34 2.18 7.15
C GLN A 14 -17.61 1.67 5.91
N TYR A 15 -18.33 1.00 5.06
CA TYR A 15 -17.82 0.35 3.87
C TYR A 15 -18.57 0.85 2.64
N VAL A 16 -18.12 0.46 1.48
CA VAL A 16 -18.86 0.64 0.23
C VAL A 16 -20.09 -0.26 0.27
N GLU A 17 -21.26 0.34 0.04
CA GLU A 17 -22.54 -0.39 0.04
C GLU A 17 -22.91 -0.92 -1.34
N GLU A 18 -22.70 -0.08 -2.39
CA GLU A 18 -23.06 -0.41 -3.77
C GLU A 18 -21.88 -0.18 -4.70
N SER A 19 -21.72 -1.08 -5.67
CA SER A 19 -20.68 -0.99 -6.68
C SER A 19 -21.20 -1.44 -8.03
N GLN A 20 -20.85 -0.70 -9.07
CA GLN A 20 -21.04 -1.10 -10.46
C GLN A 20 -19.69 -1.59 -11.00
N ILE A 21 -19.68 -2.82 -11.50
CA ILE A 21 -18.48 -3.42 -12.08
C ILE A 21 -18.65 -3.45 -13.60
N THR A 22 -17.67 -2.91 -14.31
CA THR A 22 -17.61 -2.93 -15.77
C THR A 22 -16.25 -3.45 -16.23
N VAL A 23 -16.21 -4.02 -17.43
CA VAL A 23 -14.96 -4.39 -18.08
C VAL A 23 -14.33 -3.10 -18.63
N GLY A 24 -13.10 -2.82 -18.26
CA GLY A 24 -12.30 -1.75 -18.83
C GLY A 24 -11.58 -2.21 -20.09
N GLU A 25 -10.30 -2.54 -20.00
CA GLU A 25 -9.56 -3.12 -21.09
C GLU A 25 -9.88 -4.62 -21.24
N ALA A 26 -10.03 -5.10 -22.46
CA ALA A 26 -10.32 -6.50 -22.78
C ALA A 26 -9.41 -6.98 -23.93
N GLY A 27 -8.14 -6.61 -23.89
CA GLY A 27 -7.16 -6.97 -24.91
C GLY A 27 -6.36 -8.23 -24.56
N PRO A 28 -5.58 -8.78 -25.53
CA PRO A 28 -4.75 -9.96 -25.27
C PRO A 28 -3.53 -9.66 -24.37
N LEU A 29 -3.15 -8.39 -24.24
CA LEU A 29 -2.01 -7.97 -23.44
C LEU A 29 -2.42 -7.36 -22.08
N VAL A 30 -3.60 -6.75 -22.03
CA VAL A 30 -4.10 -6.08 -20.83
C VAL A 30 -5.57 -6.42 -20.66
N ALA A 31 -5.95 -6.72 -19.42
CA ALA A 31 -7.33 -6.85 -18.99
C ALA A 31 -7.55 -6.04 -17.73
N SER A 32 -8.66 -5.31 -17.63
CA SER A 32 -9.02 -4.59 -16.41
C SER A 32 -10.49 -4.64 -16.09
N LEU A 33 -10.79 -4.52 -14.79
CA LEU A 33 -12.12 -4.29 -14.24
C LEU A 33 -12.16 -2.91 -13.62
N ILE A 34 -13.21 -2.18 -13.90
CA ILE A 34 -13.50 -0.88 -13.32
C ILE A 34 -14.66 -1.04 -12.36
N ILE A 35 -14.48 -0.54 -11.14
CA ILE A 35 -15.47 -0.64 -10.06
C ILE A 35 -15.78 0.77 -9.59
N ASP A 36 -16.92 1.29 -10.01
CA ASP A 36 -17.42 2.58 -9.56
C ASP A 36 -18.35 2.39 -8.37
N SER A 37 -18.17 3.18 -7.31
CA SER A 37 -18.84 2.97 -6.04
C SER A 37 -19.27 4.28 -5.39
N SER A 38 -20.38 4.23 -4.64
CA SER A 38 -20.69 5.20 -3.61
C SER A 38 -19.90 4.85 -2.35
N ALA A 39 -19.14 5.79 -1.82
CA ALA A 39 -18.27 5.55 -0.67
C ALA A 39 -18.46 6.61 0.41
N PRO A 40 -18.58 6.22 1.70
CA PRO A 40 -18.67 7.16 2.79
C PRO A 40 -17.50 8.15 2.80
N GLY A 41 -17.76 9.42 3.10
CA GLY A 41 -16.74 10.46 3.11
C GLY A 41 -16.25 10.94 1.74
N ALA A 42 -16.80 10.42 0.65
CA ALA A 42 -16.40 10.76 -0.72
C ALA A 42 -17.62 11.04 -1.60
N ARG A 43 -17.41 11.82 -2.69
CA ARG A 43 -18.40 11.99 -3.77
C ARG A 43 -18.41 10.78 -4.68
N SER A 44 -17.26 10.20 -4.90
CA SER A 44 -17.09 8.99 -5.72
C SER A 44 -15.85 8.24 -5.32
N LEU A 45 -15.88 6.93 -5.54
CA LEU A 45 -14.72 6.04 -5.48
C LEU A 45 -14.70 5.19 -6.75
N ARG A 46 -13.65 5.34 -7.54
CA ARG A 46 -13.37 4.48 -8.69
C ARG A 46 -12.16 3.63 -8.39
N ARG A 47 -12.27 2.33 -8.64
CA ARG A 47 -11.17 1.38 -8.50
C ARG A 47 -10.94 0.67 -9.82
N GLU A 48 -9.71 0.58 -10.27
CA GLU A 48 -9.32 -0.23 -11.40
C GLU A 48 -8.43 -1.37 -10.93
N LEU A 49 -8.78 -2.58 -11.34
CA LEU A 49 -8.00 -3.80 -11.15
C LEU A 49 -7.47 -4.21 -12.52
N ARG A 50 -6.15 -4.23 -12.69
CA ARG A 50 -5.53 -4.42 -14.00
C ARG A 50 -4.49 -5.54 -13.95
N LEU A 51 -4.54 -6.41 -14.97
CA LEU A 51 -3.58 -7.47 -15.21
C LEU A 51 -2.89 -7.24 -16.57
N VAL A 52 -1.58 -7.44 -16.59
CA VAL A 52 -0.78 -7.35 -17.80
C VAL A 52 -0.21 -8.73 -18.12
N ALA A 53 -0.34 -9.17 -19.37
CA ALA A 53 0.16 -10.47 -19.81
C ALA A 53 1.68 -10.57 -19.58
N GLY A 54 2.10 -11.67 -18.95
CA GLY A 54 3.50 -11.91 -18.61
C GLY A 54 3.95 -11.22 -17.31
N SER A 55 3.09 -10.45 -16.66
CA SER A 55 3.35 -9.88 -15.34
C SER A 55 2.57 -10.62 -14.25
N PRO A 56 3.21 -10.98 -13.12
CA PRO A 56 2.54 -11.71 -12.04
C PRO A 56 1.75 -10.82 -11.10
N GLU A 57 1.86 -9.50 -11.21
CA GLU A 57 1.20 -8.57 -10.31
C GLU A 57 -0.21 -8.18 -10.76
N LEU A 58 -1.07 -7.97 -9.76
CA LEU A 58 -2.32 -7.26 -9.89
C LEU A 58 -2.09 -5.79 -9.58
N GLN A 59 -2.21 -4.93 -10.58
CA GLN A 59 -2.19 -3.48 -10.42
C GLN A 59 -3.55 -2.99 -9.93
N ILE A 60 -3.56 -2.12 -8.94
CA ILE A 60 -4.77 -1.58 -8.31
C ILE A 60 -4.64 -0.07 -8.24
N VAL A 61 -5.58 0.63 -8.85
CA VAL A 61 -5.67 2.10 -8.80
C VAL A 61 -6.97 2.48 -8.12
N ASN A 62 -6.88 3.25 -7.05
CA ASN A 62 -8.04 3.78 -6.33
C ASN A 62 -8.06 5.29 -6.49
N THR A 63 -9.07 5.81 -7.18
CA THR A 63 -9.31 7.24 -7.32
C THR A 63 -10.49 7.64 -6.47
N ILE A 64 -10.28 8.53 -5.51
CA ILE A 64 -11.31 9.05 -4.60
C ILE A 64 -11.53 10.55 -4.86
N ASP A 65 -12.77 10.99 -4.98
CA ASP A 65 -13.14 12.40 -4.86
C ASP A 65 -13.63 12.66 -3.44
N LYS A 66 -12.72 13.09 -2.59
CA LYS A 66 -12.93 13.24 -1.14
C LYS A 66 -13.78 14.47 -0.83
N LEU A 67 -14.73 14.33 0.09
CA LEU A 67 -15.49 15.43 0.63
C LEU A 67 -14.67 16.27 1.64
N PRO A 68 -14.91 17.60 1.74
CA PRO A 68 -14.29 18.45 2.76
C PRO A 68 -14.98 18.24 4.12
N ILE A 69 -14.48 17.29 4.90
CA ILE A 69 -15.02 16.93 6.22
C ILE A 69 -13.99 17.33 7.27
N ARG A 70 -14.42 18.19 8.22
CA ARG A 70 -13.58 18.67 9.33
C ARG A 70 -13.74 17.88 10.61
N GLU A 71 -14.83 17.15 10.75
CA GLU A 71 -15.00 16.14 11.79
C GLU A 71 -13.88 15.10 11.66
N LYS A 72 -13.42 14.57 12.78
CA LYS A 72 -12.36 13.58 12.78
C LYS A 72 -12.76 12.37 11.95
N GLU A 73 -11.88 11.97 11.06
CA GLU A 73 -12.12 10.86 10.14
C GLU A 73 -10.81 10.21 9.66
N ALA A 74 -10.91 8.99 9.18
CA ALA A 74 -9.84 8.32 8.47
C ALA A 74 -10.35 7.46 7.32
N VAL A 75 -9.51 7.30 6.30
CA VAL A 75 -9.73 6.44 5.13
C VAL A 75 -8.62 5.41 5.04
N PHE A 76 -9.02 4.17 4.79
CA PHE A 76 -8.11 3.05 4.60
C PHE A 76 -8.47 2.25 3.35
N PHE A 77 -7.46 1.63 2.75
CA PHE A 77 -7.67 0.49 1.86
C PHE A 77 -7.16 -0.77 2.54
N ALA A 78 -8.04 -1.75 2.73
CA ALA A 78 -7.74 -3.01 3.38
C ALA A 78 -7.36 -4.09 2.36
N PHE A 79 -6.31 -4.84 2.66
CA PHE A 79 -5.79 -5.97 1.92
C PHE A 79 -5.75 -7.20 2.82
N PRO A 80 -6.87 -7.94 2.93
CA PRO A 80 -6.93 -9.15 3.73
C PRO A 80 -6.28 -10.31 2.96
N MET A 81 -5.06 -10.63 3.31
CA MET A 81 -4.33 -11.78 2.77
C MET A 81 -4.58 -12.98 3.69
N GLY A 82 -5.38 -13.94 3.26
CA GLY A 82 -5.84 -15.07 4.06
C GLY A 82 -4.75 -16.13 4.33
N MET A 83 -3.59 -15.72 4.81
CA MET A 83 -2.46 -16.60 5.10
C MET A 83 -2.62 -17.29 6.45
N GLN A 84 -2.20 -18.56 6.52
CA GLN A 84 -2.06 -19.28 7.78
C GLN A 84 -0.69 -18.96 8.39
N ASN A 85 -0.63 -18.74 9.71
CA ASN A 85 0.59 -18.37 10.43
C ASN A 85 1.34 -17.18 9.79
N PRO A 86 0.67 -16.03 9.59
CA PRO A 86 1.21 -14.93 8.83
C PRO A 86 2.39 -14.26 9.56
N GLU A 87 3.46 -14.03 8.82
CA GLU A 87 4.58 -13.16 9.18
C GLU A 87 4.56 -11.94 8.28
N THR A 88 4.67 -10.75 8.86
CA THR A 88 4.66 -9.49 8.12
C THR A 88 6.04 -8.87 8.11
N ARG A 89 6.52 -8.48 6.93
CA ARG A 89 7.78 -7.77 6.73
C ARG A 89 7.54 -6.52 5.89
N HIS A 90 8.34 -5.49 6.11
CA HIS A 90 8.28 -4.29 5.28
C HIS A 90 9.68 -3.71 5.04
N ASP A 91 9.83 -2.94 3.97
CA ASP A 91 11.06 -2.21 3.72
C ASP A 91 11.10 -0.89 4.49
N THR A 92 12.30 -0.56 4.91
CA THR A 92 12.69 0.76 5.42
C THR A 92 13.94 1.21 4.67
N PRO A 93 14.37 2.47 4.75
CA PRO A 93 15.66 2.87 4.22
C PRO A 93 16.77 1.96 4.76
N TRP A 94 17.42 1.23 3.84
CA TRP A 94 18.56 0.33 4.10
C TRP A 94 18.25 -0.98 4.86
N SER A 95 17.00 -1.31 5.12
CA SER A 95 16.66 -2.52 5.87
C SER A 95 15.32 -3.14 5.44
N VAL A 96 15.18 -4.41 5.73
CA VAL A 96 13.90 -5.12 5.81
C VAL A 96 13.64 -5.39 7.28
N VAL A 97 12.46 -5.08 7.75
CA VAL A 97 12.03 -5.21 9.14
C VAL A 97 10.94 -6.26 9.22
N GLU A 98 11.13 -7.28 10.03
CA GLU A 98 10.07 -8.19 10.43
C GLU A 98 9.30 -7.59 11.59
N VAL A 99 7.99 -7.47 11.43
CA VAL A 99 7.09 -6.87 12.44
C VAL A 99 7.17 -7.71 13.71
N GLU A 100 7.29 -7.05 14.86
CA GLU A 100 7.49 -7.57 16.20
C GLU A 100 8.94 -8.03 16.48
N SER A 101 9.54 -8.87 15.63
CA SER A 101 10.85 -9.47 15.95
C SER A 101 12.01 -8.48 15.84
N ASP A 102 12.00 -7.60 14.82
CA ASP A 102 13.10 -6.65 14.56
C ASP A 102 12.85 -5.26 15.13
N GLN A 103 11.69 -5.03 15.70
CA GLN A 103 11.32 -3.72 16.21
C GLN A 103 11.71 -3.53 17.67
N LEU A 104 12.00 -2.29 18.04
CA LEU A 104 12.30 -1.94 19.43
C LEU A 104 11.15 -2.36 20.37
N ARG A 105 11.49 -3.14 21.41
CA ARG A 105 10.51 -3.61 22.40
C ARG A 105 9.79 -2.44 23.06
N GLY A 106 8.46 -2.48 23.07
CA GLY A 106 7.60 -1.44 23.63
C GLY A 106 7.49 -0.16 22.78
N GLY A 107 8.07 -0.14 21.59
CA GLY A 107 7.83 0.92 20.61
C GLY A 107 6.38 0.94 20.14
N CYS A 108 5.94 2.08 19.57
CA CYS A 108 4.62 2.26 19.05
C CYS A 108 4.37 1.36 17.83
N ARG A 109 3.27 0.62 17.85
CA ARG A 109 2.81 -0.26 16.76
C ARG A 109 1.51 0.21 16.12
N ASN A 110 1.03 1.41 16.45
CA ASN A 110 -0.24 1.91 15.92
C ASN A 110 -0.23 2.00 14.40
N TYR A 111 0.93 2.36 13.82
CA TYR A 111 1.15 2.41 12.39
C TYR A 111 2.64 2.24 12.08
N LEU A 112 2.92 1.80 10.87
CA LEU A 112 4.27 1.58 10.36
C LEU A 112 4.43 2.36 9.07
N THR A 113 5.63 2.87 8.83
CA THR A 113 5.98 3.55 7.57
C THR A 113 6.81 2.60 6.73
N VAL A 114 6.35 2.32 5.52
CA VAL A 114 7.07 1.54 4.53
C VAL A 114 7.73 2.46 3.52
N GLN A 115 8.85 2.05 2.96
CA GLN A 115 9.49 2.81 1.89
C GLN A 115 8.80 2.57 0.55
N ARG A 116 8.48 1.31 0.25
CA ARG A 116 7.86 0.90 -1.01
C ARG A 116 6.89 -0.26 -0.86
N TRP A 117 7.15 -1.21 0.04
CA TRP A 117 6.40 -2.45 0.08
C TRP A 117 6.21 -3.00 1.50
N VAL A 118 5.17 -3.80 1.64
CA VAL A 118 4.94 -4.70 2.76
C VAL A 118 4.67 -6.09 2.20
N ASP A 119 5.13 -7.10 2.89
CA ASP A 119 4.97 -8.51 2.53
C ASP A 119 4.27 -9.26 3.66
N VAL A 120 3.36 -10.13 3.30
CA VAL A 120 2.75 -11.09 4.21
C VAL A 120 3.04 -12.48 3.68
N CYS A 121 3.82 -13.25 4.43
CA CYS A 121 4.16 -14.63 4.13
C CYS A 121 3.55 -15.56 5.18
N GLY A 122 2.99 -16.66 4.74
CA GLY A 122 2.46 -17.70 5.63
C GLY A 122 2.80 -19.09 5.11
N ASP A 123 2.08 -20.09 5.60
CA ASP A 123 2.28 -21.48 5.18
C ASP A 123 2.01 -21.62 3.66
N GLY A 124 3.04 -22.02 2.92
CA GLY A 124 2.96 -22.33 1.49
C GLY A 124 3.11 -21.15 0.52
N GLY A 125 3.18 -19.91 1.00
CA GLY A 125 3.36 -18.76 0.13
C GLY A 125 3.06 -17.43 0.79
N GLY A 126 3.05 -16.38 -0.02
CA GLY A 126 2.81 -15.03 0.46
C GLY A 126 2.38 -14.08 -0.65
N ALA A 127 2.31 -12.81 -0.30
CA ALA A 127 2.09 -11.73 -1.26
C ALA A 127 2.83 -10.46 -0.84
N THR A 128 3.54 -9.89 -1.79
CA THR A 128 4.16 -8.57 -1.64
C THR A 128 3.21 -7.50 -2.16
N LEU A 129 2.86 -6.54 -1.33
CA LEU A 129 2.07 -5.36 -1.67
C LEU A 129 2.99 -4.14 -1.78
N VAL A 130 3.15 -3.62 -2.98
CA VAL A 130 3.83 -2.34 -3.21
C VAL A 130 2.83 -1.21 -3.01
N THR A 131 3.21 -0.22 -2.18
CA THR A 131 2.43 0.99 -1.92
C THR A 131 3.11 2.17 -2.64
N VAL A 132 2.60 2.57 -3.81
CA VAL A 132 3.27 3.59 -4.62
C VAL A 132 3.10 4.99 -4.01
N ASP A 133 1.89 5.30 -3.55
CA ASP A 133 1.51 6.65 -3.15
C ASP A 133 1.22 6.80 -1.64
N ALA A 134 1.09 5.69 -0.90
CA ALA A 134 0.66 5.70 0.50
C ALA A 134 1.61 4.88 1.39
N PRO A 135 2.61 5.52 2.02
CA PRO A 135 3.64 4.79 2.77
C PRO A 135 3.20 4.37 4.19
N LEU A 136 2.04 4.81 4.66
CA LEU A 136 1.60 4.52 6.02
C LEU A 136 0.67 3.31 6.03
N ILE A 137 0.99 2.33 6.88
CA ILE A 137 0.20 1.11 7.02
C ILE A 137 -0.12 0.79 8.48
N GLN A 138 -1.16 -0.01 8.67
CA GLN A 138 -1.46 -0.68 9.94
C GLN A 138 -1.60 -2.18 9.69
N VAL A 139 -1.22 -2.99 10.68
CA VAL A 139 -1.26 -4.45 10.60
C VAL A 139 -2.32 -4.98 11.54
N GLY A 140 -3.18 -5.86 11.03
CA GLY A 140 -4.17 -6.61 11.78
C GLY A 140 -5.45 -5.86 12.10
N ASP A 141 -5.36 -4.64 12.59
CA ASP A 141 -6.53 -3.83 12.94
C ASP A 141 -6.29 -2.34 12.73
N ILE A 142 -7.39 -1.59 12.57
CA ILE A 142 -7.38 -0.13 12.47
C ILE A 142 -7.19 0.47 13.86
N ARG A 143 -6.33 1.50 13.93
CA ARG A 143 -6.09 2.32 15.12
C ARG A 143 -6.25 3.79 14.75
N THR A 144 -7.02 4.48 15.56
CA THR A 144 -7.37 5.89 15.38
C THR A 144 -6.70 6.80 16.42
N ASP A 145 -5.99 6.18 17.36
CA ASP A 145 -5.28 6.91 18.39
C ASP A 145 -4.05 7.60 17.82
N VAL A 146 -3.85 8.83 18.23
CA VAL A 146 -2.67 9.62 17.91
C VAL A 146 -1.82 9.69 19.16
N PRO A 147 -0.83 8.78 19.33
CA PRO A 147 0.09 8.84 20.44
C PRO A 147 0.85 10.16 20.36
N PHE A 148 1.15 10.77 21.49
CA PHE A 148 1.91 12.02 21.63
C PHE A 148 1.14 13.35 21.48
N MET A 149 -0.19 13.35 21.43
CA MET A 149 -0.95 14.60 21.41
C MET A 149 -1.35 15.06 22.81
N TRP A 150 -0.86 16.25 23.15
CA TRP A 150 -1.29 17.17 24.21
C TRP A 150 -1.70 16.54 25.58
N GLY A 151 -0.72 16.20 26.40
CA GLY A 151 -0.90 16.04 27.84
C GLY A 151 -1.50 14.74 28.36
N ALA A 152 -1.95 13.85 27.50
CA ALA A 152 -2.27 12.48 27.90
C ALA A 152 -0.98 11.64 27.90
N ALA A 153 -0.80 10.78 28.88
CA ALA A 153 0.23 9.75 28.80
C ALA A 153 -0.05 8.93 27.53
N PRO A 154 0.89 8.85 26.59
CA PRO A 154 0.61 8.21 25.31
C PRO A 154 0.43 6.72 25.55
N GLU A 155 -0.82 6.25 25.40
CA GLU A 155 -1.10 4.84 25.26
C GLU A 155 -1.01 4.47 23.80
N TRP A 156 -0.20 3.48 23.49
CA TRP A 156 -0.08 2.92 22.14
C TRP A 156 -0.01 1.40 22.20
N GLU A 157 -0.30 0.78 21.10
CA GLU A 157 -0.09 -0.66 20.92
C GLU A 157 1.40 -0.97 21.02
N ARG A 158 1.76 -1.83 21.95
CA ARG A 158 3.15 -2.23 22.22
C ARG A 158 3.53 -3.54 21.56
N SER A 159 2.52 -4.28 21.08
CA SER A 159 2.66 -5.54 20.36
C SER A 159 1.46 -5.77 19.45
N LEU A 160 1.66 -6.50 18.36
CA LEU A 160 0.63 -6.89 17.42
C LEU A 160 0.47 -8.40 17.43
N ALA A 161 -0.77 -8.89 17.38
CA ALA A 161 -1.01 -10.29 17.06
C ALA A 161 -0.67 -10.54 15.58
N PRO A 162 -0.15 -11.71 15.22
CA PRO A 162 0.07 -12.09 13.84
C PRO A 162 -1.22 -11.92 13.01
N SER A 163 -1.11 -11.25 11.88
CA SER A 163 -2.25 -11.00 10.99
C SER A 163 -1.83 -10.89 9.54
N GLY A 164 -2.62 -11.48 8.66
CA GLY A 164 -2.47 -11.32 7.20
C GLY A 164 -3.20 -10.11 6.64
N THR A 165 -3.79 -9.24 7.46
CA THR A 165 -4.51 -8.07 6.98
C THR A 165 -3.65 -6.82 7.09
N ILE A 166 -3.44 -6.14 5.96
CA ILE A 166 -2.77 -4.85 5.88
C ILE A 166 -3.82 -3.78 5.58
N PHE A 167 -3.82 -2.72 6.37
CA PHE A 167 -4.59 -1.52 6.12
C PHE A 167 -3.65 -0.41 5.64
N SER A 168 -3.77 0.00 4.38
CA SER A 168 -3.10 1.20 3.88
C SER A 168 -3.84 2.42 4.41
N TYR A 169 -3.17 3.23 5.23
CA TYR A 169 -3.73 4.39 5.92
C TYR A 169 -3.53 5.63 5.05
N VAL A 170 -4.50 5.92 4.20
CA VAL A 170 -4.33 6.87 3.11
C VAL A 170 -4.68 8.30 3.46
N MET A 171 -5.67 8.52 4.31
CA MET A 171 -6.10 9.85 4.72
C MET A 171 -6.56 9.86 6.18
N ASN A 172 -6.26 10.95 6.88
CA ASN A 172 -6.84 11.25 8.18
C ASN A 172 -6.71 12.74 8.51
N ASN A 173 -7.53 13.20 9.45
CA ASN A 173 -7.45 14.54 10.04
C ASN A 173 -7.38 14.50 11.57
N TYR A 174 -6.81 13.44 12.13
CA TYR A 174 -6.69 13.24 13.58
C TYR A 174 -5.69 14.15 14.27
N TRP A 175 -4.71 14.65 13.53
CA TRP A 175 -3.66 15.52 14.05
C TRP A 175 -4.19 16.95 14.22
N GLU A 176 -4.04 17.50 15.42
CA GLU A 176 -4.45 18.86 15.74
C GLU A 176 -3.22 19.78 15.69
N THR A 177 -2.74 20.05 14.48
CA THR A 177 -1.56 20.86 14.23
C THR A 177 -1.89 22.04 13.28
N ASN A 178 -0.90 22.67 12.71
CA ASN A 178 -1.00 23.87 11.90
C ASN A 178 -1.21 23.61 10.39
N TYR A 179 -1.75 22.48 10.01
CA TYR A 179 -2.15 22.21 8.63
C TYR A 179 -3.68 22.27 8.47
N LYS A 180 -4.16 22.22 7.24
CA LYS A 180 -5.59 22.23 6.91
C LYS A 180 -6.32 21.08 7.59
N ALA A 181 -7.45 21.37 8.22
CA ALA A 181 -8.22 20.40 9.01
C ALA A 181 -9.06 19.43 8.15
N ASP A 182 -9.19 19.70 6.86
CA ASP A 182 -9.91 18.88 5.89
C ASP A 182 -9.03 18.64 4.66
N GLN A 183 -9.33 17.57 3.92
CA GLN A 183 -8.71 17.27 2.65
C GLN A 183 -9.81 16.87 1.68
N GLU A 184 -9.98 17.64 0.61
CA GLU A 184 -10.98 17.42 -0.42
C GLU A 184 -10.36 17.27 -1.80
N GLY A 185 -11.18 16.80 -2.74
CA GLY A 185 -10.83 16.70 -4.14
C GLY A 185 -10.32 15.32 -4.54
N LEU A 186 -9.80 15.25 -5.75
CA LEU A 186 -9.32 14.03 -6.34
C LEU A 186 -7.98 13.63 -5.74
N ALA A 187 -7.88 12.38 -5.31
CA ALA A 187 -6.64 11.74 -4.90
C ALA A 187 -6.58 10.32 -5.49
N GLU A 188 -5.38 9.89 -5.84
CA GLU A 188 -5.12 8.58 -6.41
C GLU A 188 -4.15 7.82 -5.52
N PHE A 189 -4.45 6.52 -5.31
CA PHE A 189 -3.62 5.60 -4.55
C PHE A 189 -3.41 4.33 -5.34
N ARG A 190 -2.17 4.09 -5.77
CA ARG A 190 -1.77 2.97 -6.59
C ARG A 190 -1.06 1.91 -5.77
N TYR A 191 -1.37 0.66 -6.10
CA TYR A 191 -0.77 -0.51 -5.48
C TYR A 191 -0.46 -1.56 -6.54
N ALA A 192 0.53 -2.39 -6.26
CA ALA A 192 0.77 -3.63 -7.00
C ALA A 192 0.88 -4.80 -6.02
N LEU A 193 0.06 -5.82 -6.23
CA LEU A 193 0.03 -7.02 -5.40
C LEU A 193 0.60 -8.20 -6.19
N THR A 194 1.70 -8.75 -5.70
CA THR A 194 2.38 -9.89 -6.32
C THR A 194 2.33 -11.11 -5.40
N PRO A 195 1.47 -12.10 -5.69
CA PRO A 195 1.45 -13.36 -4.96
C PRO A 195 2.64 -14.24 -5.36
N TYR A 196 3.07 -15.10 -4.45
CA TYR A 196 4.13 -16.07 -4.69
C TYR A 196 3.93 -17.37 -3.88
N HIS A 197 4.55 -18.44 -4.31
CA HIS A 197 4.64 -19.70 -3.58
C HIS A 197 5.97 -19.82 -2.82
N GLY A 198 5.96 -20.59 -1.73
CA GLY A 198 7.17 -20.86 -0.94
C GLY A 198 7.46 -19.77 0.11
N THR A 199 8.72 -19.45 0.33
CA THR A 199 9.19 -18.57 1.39
C THR A 199 9.44 -17.15 0.88
N PHE A 200 9.37 -16.18 1.80
CA PHE A 200 9.70 -14.79 1.53
C PHE A 200 11.10 -14.62 0.91
N ASN A 201 11.19 -13.74 -0.09
CA ASN A 201 12.46 -13.38 -0.74
C ASN A 201 12.61 -11.84 -0.77
N ALA A 202 13.46 -11.32 0.09
CA ALA A 202 13.69 -9.89 0.25
C ALA A 202 14.18 -9.21 -1.04
N LEU A 203 15.01 -9.89 -1.86
CA LEU A 203 15.48 -9.36 -3.13
C LEU A 203 14.35 -9.23 -4.16
N ALA A 204 13.48 -10.24 -4.23
CA ALA A 204 12.32 -10.20 -5.12
C ALA A 204 11.36 -9.08 -4.73
N ALA A 205 11.04 -8.95 -3.44
CA ALA A 205 10.19 -7.87 -2.93
C ALA A 205 10.80 -6.48 -3.19
N ALA A 206 12.09 -6.31 -2.92
CA ALA A 206 12.80 -5.06 -3.18
C ALA A 206 12.81 -4.70 -4.66
N ARG A 207 13.03 -5.69 -5.55
CA ARG A 207 12.97 -5.49 -7.01
C ARG A 207 11.59 -5.02 -7.45
N ARG A 208 10.52 -5.68 -6.99
CA ARG A 208 9.13 -5.27 -7.29
C ARG A 208 8.85 -3.87 -6.79
N GLY A 209 9.23 -3.54 -5.56
CA GLY A 209 9.08 -2.19 -5.04
C GLY A 209 9.79 -1.13 -5.89
N MET A 210 10.96 -1.43 -6.44
CA MET A 210 11.68 -0.51 -7.32
C MET A 210 11.04 -0.41 -8.71
N GLU A 211 10.61 -1.50 -9.32
CA GLU A 211 9.97 -1.54 -10.64
C GLU A 211 8.69 -0.70 -10.64
N GLU A 212 7.83 -0.86 -9.62
CA GLU A 212 6.56 -0.14 -9.52
C GLU A 212 6.72 1.35 -9.16
N THR A 213 7.70 1.69 -8.34
CA THR A 213 7.92 3.09 -7.93
C THR A 213 8.86 3.87 -8.86
N ARG A 214 9.48 3.20 -9.82
CA ARG A 214 10.40 3.79 -10.81
C ARG A 214 10.07 3.28 -12.20
N PRO A 215 8.97 3.73 -12.80
CA PRO A 215 8.54 3.25 -14.10
C PRO A 215 9.59 3.55 -15.17
N LEU A 216 9.62 2.69 -16.18
CA LEU A 216 10.46 2.88 -17.35
C LEU A 216 10.06 4.18 -18.07
N LEU A 217 11.05 4.94 -18.48
CA LEU A 217 10.85 6.13 -19.30
C LEU A 217 10.87 5.74 -20.77
N ALA A 218 9.80 6.02 -21.49
CA ALA A 218 9.74 5.85 -22.92
C ALA A 218 10.08 7.17 -23.62
N ALA A 219 10.96 7.09 -24.61
CA ALA A 219 11.30 8.23 -25.46
C ALA A 219 11.25 7.82 -26.94
N PRO A 220 10.90 8.72 -27.88
CA PRO A 220 11.00 8.44 -29.29
C PRO A 220 12.45 8.11 -29.65
N ALA A 221 12.67 6.99 -30.35
CA ALA A 221 13.97 6.61 -30.87
C ALA A 221 14.12 7.05 -32.33
N GLY A 222 15.30 7.56 -32.70
CA GLY A 222 15.64 7.78 -34.11
C GLY A 222 15.83 6.45 -34.85
N ALA A 223 15.62 6.44 -36.15
CA ALA A 223 15.70 5.25 -37.01
C ALA A 223 17.04 4.48 -36.97
N GLU A 224 18.08 5.07 -36.43
CA GLU A 224 19.43 4.47 -36.36
C GLU A 224 19.76 3.82 -34.99
N GLN A 225 18.86 3.88 -34.00
CA GLN A 225 19.12 3.29 -32.69
C GLN A 225 18.63 1.84 -32.65
N THR A 226 19.49 0.91 -33.00
CA THR A 226 19.19 -0.53 -33.08
C THR A 226 19.94 -1.37 -32.04
N GLY A 227 20.34 -0.83 -30.92
CA GLY A 227 21.09 -1.57 -29.90
C GLY A 227 20.45 -1.57 -28.52
N ILE A 228 20.51 -2.72 -27.83
CA ILE A 228 20.29 -2.80 -26.39
C ILE A 228 21.63 -2.51 -25.72
N ALA A 229 21.74 -1.41 -24.99
CA ALA A 229 22.92 -1.11 -24.20
C ALA A 229 22.54 -0.99 -22.72
N SER A 230 23.32 -1.61 -21.83
CA SER A 230 23.22 -1.39 -20.40
C SER A 230 24.31 -0.41 -19.97
N ALA A 231 23.92 0.70 -19.36
CA ALA A 231 24.86 1.66 -18.80
C ALA A 231 25.51 1.15 -17.48
N VAL A 232 24.85 0.24 -16.80
CA VAL A 232 25.31 -0.35 -15.54
C VAL A 232 24.95 -1.84 -15.50
N THR A 233 25.92 -2.66 -15.17
CA THR A 233 25.75 -4.09 -14.92
C THR A 233 26.11 -4.41 -13.50
N VAL A 234 25.28 -5.20 -12.82
CA VAL A 234 25.52 -5.71 -11.47
C VAL A 234 25.72 -7.22 -11.58
N ASP A 235 26.97 -7.69 -11.39
CA ASP A 235 27.35 -9.10 -11.56
C ASP A 235 27.13 -9.94 -10.30
N ALA A 236 26.70 -9.33 -9.19
CA ALA A 236 26.48 -10.03 -7.94
C ALA A 236 25.02 -10.42 -7.74
N ALA A 237 24.75 -11.70 -7.52
CA ALA A 237 23.45 -12.16 -7.09
C ALA A 237 23.12 -11.56 -5.72
N GLY A 238 21.88 -11.10 -5.53
CA GLY A 238 21.43 -10.48 -4.28
C GLY A 238 21.75 -9.00 -4.12
N VAL A 239 22.28 -8.35 -5.15
CA VAL A 239 22.57 -6.91 -5.16
C VAL A 239 21.66 -6.19 -6.15
N LEU A 240 21.15 -5.04 -5.75
CA LEU A 240 20.38 -4.13 -6.59
C LEU A 240 21.04 -2.76 -6.65
N ALA A 241 21.17 -2.18 -7.84
CA ALA A 241 21.55 -0.79 -7.99
C ALA A 241 20.36 0.10 -7.59
N THR A 242 20.51 0.86 -6.52
CA THR A 242 19.44 1.72 -6.01
C THR A 242 19.49 3.13 -6.61
N SER A 243 20.64 3.56 -7.09
CA SER A 243 20.84 4.87 -7.72
C SER A 243 22.09 4.82 -8.61
N VAL A 244 22.00 5.46 -9.76
CA VAL A 244 23.13 5.73 -10.66
C VAL A 244 23.17 7.24 -10.84
N ARG A 245 24.32 7.88 -10.59
CA ARG A 245 24.54 9.33 -10.73
C ARG A 245 25.63 9.61 -11.72
#